data_a5416e046e53d2088577001abcbced7a
#
_entry.id   a5416e046e53d2088577001abcbced7a
#
_cell.length_a   1.000
_cell.length_b   1.000
_cell.length_c   1.000
_cell.angle_alpha   90.00
_cell.angle_beta   90.00
_cell.angle_gamma   90.00
#
_symmetry.space_group_name_H-M   'P 1'
#
loop_
_entity.id
_entity.type
_entity.pdbx_description
1 polymer ?
#
loop_
_entity_poly.entity_id
_entity_poly.type
_entity_poly.pdbx_seq_one_letter_code
_entity_poly.pdbx_strand_id
1 'polypeptide(L)'
;CPAQSDENRIATPVFRMLGIDPIYGYDENKESENHPRLNGCFTMEPYWDCGKDREVMEWYFREYYENPSLAGSHATTGQENSFGWEGIADGYRLQLELAQKWMSEGKLTVETLGETGRRFRKAFRDTPPAALSALTDWSGNGIRSVWFSCRYWRGNLFLRDGVLFFRDLFVFDDRYRERYLETPCTAWSAIYDNLPVLDRRRCITPETNCAWSFAGTVDSISLAQDEAAGTLTVTVSAADGATWTLTFSEEGFSAQNAPELTLEFGSGNDPVAVNGNGLEFCHEGFPYAVRITQGS
;
A
#
# COMPACT_ATOMS: atom_id res chain seq x y z
N CYS A 1 -0.85 12.71 7.38
CA CYS A 1 -0.79 11.39 8.06
C CYS A 1 -2.06 11.13 8.88
N PRO A 2 -2.32 9.89 9.32
CA PRO A 2 -3.41 9.62 10.25
C PRO A 2 -3.20 10.34 11.59
N ALA A 3 -4.29 10.83 12.22
CA ALA A 3 -4.20 11.50 13.50
C ALA A 3 -3.81 10.52 14.61
N GLN A 4 -2.86 10.93 15.45
CA GLN A 4 -2.36 10.16 16.60
C GLN A 4 -2.82 10.78 17.92
N SER A 5 -3.27 12.03 17.88
CA SER A 5 -3.81 12.77 19.02
C SER A 5 -5.26 13.22 18.78
N ASP A 6 -5.99 13.50 19.88
CA ASP A 6 -7.35 14.05 19.77
C ASP A 6 -7.37 15.47 19.19
N GLU A 7 -6.30 16.22 19.38
CA GLU A 7 -6.14 17.59 18.87
C GLU A 7 -6.09 17.62 17.33
N ASN A 8 -5.41 16.64 16.73
CA ASN A 8 -5.23 16.54 15.28
C ASN A 8 -6.33 15.75 14.59
N ARG A 9 -7.28 15.20 15.34
CA ARG A 9 -8.37 14.41 14.79
C ARG A 9 -9.46 15.28 14.17
N ILE A 10 -9.78 15.00 12.93
CA ILE A 10 -10.95 15.58 12.26
C ILE A 10 -12.18 14.67 12.37
N ALA A 11 -13.36 15.26 12.33
CA ALA A 11 -14.60 14.51 12.48
C ALA A 11 -14.97 13.65 11.26
N THR A 12 -14.43 13.96 10.09
CA THR A 12 -14.75 13.29 8.82
C THR A 12 -13.69 12.24 8.50
N PRO A 13 -14.04 10.96 8.37
CA PRO A 13 -13.10 9.96 7.87
C PRO A 13 -12.63 10.30 6.45
N VAL A 14 -11.35 10.17 6.20
CA VAL A 14 -10.75 10.34 4.87
C VAL A 14 -10.24 8.99 4.41
N PHE A 15 -10.85 8.46 3.35
CA PHE A 15 -10.42 7.22 2.73
C PHE A 15 -9.47 7.54 1.58
N ARG A 16 -8.26 7.05 1.70
CA ARG A 16 -7.27 7.16 0.63
C ARG A 16 -7.13 5.81 -0.05
N MET A 17 -7.36 5.79 -1.33
CA MET A 17 -7.01 4.65 -2.15
C MET A 17 -5.49 4.64 -2.37
N LEU A 18 -4.87 3.47 -2.25
CA LEU A 18 -3.44 3.26 -2.56
C LEU A 18 -3.18 3.20 -4.08
N GLY A 19 -4.02 3.78 -4.88
CA GLY A 19 -4.01 3.59 -6.31
C GLY A 19 -4.72 2.29 -6.67
N ILE A 20 -4.87 2.02 -7.94
CA ILE A 20 -5.61 0.85 -8.38
C ILE A 20 -4.79 -0.40 -8.31
N ASP A 21 -3.58 -0.32 -8.80
CA ASP A 21 -2.74 -1.48 -8.93
C ASP A 21 -1.77 -1.54 -7.76
N PRO A 22 -1.98 -2.46 -6.81
CA PRO A 22 -1.09 -2.62 -5.66
C PRO A 22 0.30 -3.11 -6.04
N ILE A 23 0.49 -3.58 -7.28
CA ILE A 23 1.78 -4.02 -7.83
C ILE A 23 2.47 -2.85 -8.54
N TYR A 24 1.87 -2.37 -9.64
CA TYR A 24 2.50 -1.46 -10.60
C TYR A 24 2.19 0.01 -10.33
N GLY A 25 1.08 0.33 -9.68
CA GLY A 25 0.67 1.70 -9.41
C GLY A 25 1.64 2.50 -8.54
N TYR A 26 2.56 1.84 -7.83
CA TYR A 26 3.61 2.50 -7.06
C TYR A 26 4.79 2.97 -7.93
N ASP A 27 5.15 2.18 -8.92
CA ASP A 27 6.35 2.40 -9.74
C ASP A 27 6.05 3.28 -10.98
N GLU A 28 5.25 4.33 -10.83
CA GLU A 28 4.83 5.24 -11.89
C GLU A 28 5.77 5.32 -13.10
N ASN A 29 5.24 5.12 -14.29
CA ASN A 29 5.83 5.39 -15.60
C ASN A 29 6.99 4.51 -16.09
N LYS A 30 7.71 3.78 -15.25
CA LYS A 30 8.87 3.00 -15.73
C LYS A 30 8.52 1.55 -16.07
N GLU A 31 7.63 0.94 -15.30
CA GLU A 31 7.15 -0.40 -15.62
C GLU A 31 5.95 -0.38 -16.57
N SER A 32 5.17 0.68 -16.57
CA SER A 32 4.07 0.88 -17.50
C SER A 32 4.50 1.12 -18.95
N GLU A 33 5.70 1.62 -19.20
CA GLU A 33 6.25 1.69 -20.57
C GLU A 33 6.40 0.31 -21.21
N ASN A 34 6.55 -0.73 -20.41
CA ASN A 34 6.64 -2.13 -20.87
C ASN A 34 5.28 -2.85 -20.84
N HIS A 35 4.24 -2.23 -20.32
CA HIS A 35 2.90 -2.82 -20.19
C HIS A 35 1.83 -1.87 -20.80
N PRO A 36 1.58 -1.98 -22.12
CA PRO A 36 0.64 -1.10 -22.83
C PRO A 36 -0.80 -1.16 -22.28
N ARG A 37 -1.13 -2.16 -21.45
CA ARG A 37 -2.46 -2.30 -20.84
C ARG A 37 -2.69 -1.41 -19.63
N LEU A 38 -1.64 -0.89 -18.98
CA LEU A 38 -1.75 -0.06 -17.78
C LEU A 38 -0.94 1.22 -17.86
N ASN A 39 -0.96 1.88 -18.97
CA ASN A 39 -0.22 3.12 -19.18
C ASN A 39 -0.68 4.22 -18.20
N GLY A 40 -0.18 4.16 -16.97
CA GLY A 40 -0.45 5.14 -15.92
C GLY A 40 -1.82 5.06 -15.28
N CYS A 41 -2.49 3.89 -15.29
CA CYS A 41 -3.80 3.75 -14.66
C CYS A 41 -3.67 3.70 -13.13
N PHE A 42 -4.03 4.79 -12.47
CA PHE A 42 -3.98 4.96 -11.02
C PHE A 42 -5.34 4.96 -10.34
N THR A 43 -6.42 4.86 -11.12
CA THR A 43 -7.80 4.86 -10.63
C THR A 43 -8.64 3.88 -11.42
N MET A 44 -9.70 3.30 -10.84
CA MET A 44 -10.68 2.49 -11.59
C MET A 44 -11.45 3.38 -12.60
N GLU A 45 -10.68 4.01 -13.47
CA GLU A 45 -11.19 4.89 -14.51
C GLU A 45 -11.73 4.04 -15.66
N PRO A 46 -13.04 4.07 -15.96
CA PRO A 46 -13.64 3.21 -16.98
C PRO A 46 -13.11 3.45 -18.39
N TYR A 47 -12.52 4.61 -18.61
CA TYR A 47 -12.00 4.99 -19.92
C TYR A 47 -10.65 4.34 -20.23
N TRP A 48 -9.78 4.25 -19.21
CA TRP A 48 -8.41 3.77 -19.37
C TRP A 48 -8.32 2.24 -19.36
N ASP A 49 -7.19 1.74 -19.73
CA ASP A 49 -6.98 0.37 -20.14
C ASP A 49 -7.52 -0.70 -19.18
N CYS A 50 -7.31 -0.56 -17.90
CA CYS A 50 -7.81 -1.54 -16.94
C CYS A 50 -9.34 -1.52 -16.83
N GLY A 51 -9.99 -0.39 -17.04
CA GLY A 51 -11.44 -0.28 -17.00
C GLY A 51 -12.15 -1.00 -18.15
N LYS A 52 -11.47 -1.28 -19.24
CA LYS A 52 -12.02 -1.98 -20.43
C LYS A 52 -11.53 -3.43 -20.55
N ASP A 53 -10.49 -3.81 -19.84
CA ASP A 53 -9.99 -5.18 -19.83
C ASP A 53 -10.68 -5.98 -18.73
N ARG A 54 -11.54 -6.92 -19.12
CA ARG A 54 -12.31 -7.75 -18.19
C ARG A 54 -11.41 -8.58 -17.27
N GLU A 55 -10.33 -9.14 -17.77
CA GLU A 55 -9.44 -10.00 -16.99
C GLU A 55 -8.71 -9.19 -15.91
N VAL A 56 -8.25 -7.97 -16.26
CA VAL A 56 -7.62 -7.06 -15.31
C VAL A 56 -8.63 -6.57 -14.27
N MET A 57 -9.86 -6.23 -14.68
CA MET A 57 -10.90 -5.80 -13.74
C MET A 57 -11.36 -6.93 -12.81
N GLU A 58 -11.49 -8.16 -13.29
CA GLU A 58 -11.81 -9.32 -12.45
C GLU A 58 -10.68 -9.63 -11.48
N TRP A 59 -9.41 -9.53 -11.92
CA TRP A 59 -8.25 -9.61 -11.06
C TRP A 59 -8.29 -8.53 -9.95
N TYR A 60 -8.53 -7.28 -10.33
CA TYR A 60 -8.62 -6.18 -9.40
C TYR A 60 -9.68 -6.41 -8.31
N PHE A 61 -10.91 -6.76 -8.70
CA PHE A 61 -11.99 -7.05 -7.74
C PHE A 61 -11.63 -8.21 -6.80
N ARG A 62 -11.02 -9.26 -7.32
CA ARG A 62 -10.56 -10.39 -6.53
C ARG A 62 -9.51 -9.97 -5.51
N GLU A 63 -8.44 -9.30 -5.94
CA GLU A 63 -7.35 -8.91 -5.03
C GLU A 63 -7.82 -7.91 -3.97
N TYR A 64 -8.73 -7.02 -4.30
CA TYR A 64 -9.26 -6.03 -3.34
C TYR A 64 -10.27 -6.58 -2.33
N TYR A 65 -11.08 -7.55 -2.72
CA TYR A 65 -12.25 -7.96 -1.93
C TYR A 65 -12.18 -9.39 -1.40
N GLU A 66 -11.21 -10.19 -1.82
CA GLU A 66 -11.05 -11.56 -1.33
C GLU A 66 -9.81 -11.75 -0.45
N ASN A 67 -8.81 -10.88 -0.58
CA ASN A 67 -7.63 -10.94 0.27
C ASN A 67 -7.89 -10.32 1.67
N PRO A 68 -7.13 -10.75 2.69
CA PRO A 68 -7.14 -10.12 4.00
C PRO A 68 -6.90 -8.62 3.94
N SER A 69 -7.78 -7.83 4.55
CA SER A 69 -7.74 -6.36 4.48
C SER A 69 -7.87 -5.66 5.85
N LEU A 70 -8.01 -6.43 6.95
CA LEU A 70 -8.19 -5.95 8.33
C LEU A 70 -9.47 -5.11 8.47
N ALA A 71 -9.35 -3.79 8.60
CA ALA A 71 -10.50 -2.90 8.72
C ALA A 71 -11.36 -2.78 7.45
N GLY A 72 -11.03 -3.53 6.42
CA GLY A 72 -11.71 -3.55 5.13
C GLY A 72 -10.95 -2.77 4.05
N SER A 73 -11.16 -3.17 2.81
CA SER A 73 -10.71 -2.45 1.63
C SER A 73 -11.79 -1.48 1.15
N HIS A 74 -11.36 -0.41 0.52
CA HIS A 74 -12.24 0.61 -0.04
C HIS A 74 -11.78 0.97 -1.44
N ALA A 75 -12.70 0.90 -2.39
CA ALA A 75 -12.48 1.37 -3.75
C ALA A 75 -13.62 2.30 -4.16
N THR A 76 -13.30 3.34 -4.90
CA THR A 76 -14.28 4.23 -5.48
C THR A 76 -14.48 3.88 -6.94
N THR A 77 -15.69 3.50 -7.30
CA THR A 77 -16.10 3.33 -8.69
C THR A 77 -16.57 4.68 -9.20
N GLY A 78 -16.00 5.15 -10.29
CA GLY A 78 -16.33 6.46 -10.83
C GLY A 78 -15.75 6.66 -12.22
N GLN A 79 -15.93 7.88 -12.71
CA GLN A 79 -15.33 8.31 -13.95
C GLN A 79 -14.98 9.79 -13.87
N GLU A 80 -14.01 10.18 -14.64
CA GLU A 80 -13.75 11.57 -14.91
C GLU A 80 -14.75 12.10 -15.95
N ASN A 81 -15.44 13.19 -15.64
CA ASN A 81 -16.48 13.76 -16.51
C ASN A 81 -15.94 14.55 -17.71
N SER A 82 -14.62 14.58 -17.91
CA SER A 82 -14.00 15.10 -19.14
C SER A 82 -14.11 14.14 -20.33
N PHE A 83 -14.47 12.86 -20.11
CA PHE A 83 -14.63 11.86 -21.16
C PHE A 83 -16.09 11.73 -21.60
N GLY A 84 -16.31 11.55 -22.92
CA GLY A 84 -17.62 11.28 -23.47
C GLY A 84 -18.11 9.85 -23.15
N TRP A 85 -19.44 9.70 -23.05
CA TRP A 85 -20.06 8.42 -22.74
C TRP A 85 -19.61 7.26 -23.63
N GLU A 86 -19.46 7.49 -24.93
CA GLU A 86 -19.00 6.47 -25.88
C GLU A 86 -17.62 5.89 -25.52
N GLY A 87 -16.74 6.73 -24.96
CA GLY A 87 -15.41 6.31 -24.54
C GLY A 87 -15.39 5.44 -23.29
N ILE A 88 -16.31 5.71 -22.35
CA ILE A 88 -16.29 5.09 -21.01
C ILE A 88 -17.34 4.01 -20.81
N ALA A 89 -18.37 3.96 -21.67
CA ALA A 89 -19.56 3.14 -21.44
C ALA A 89 -19.26 1.67 -21.15
N ASP A 90 -18.38 1.04 -21.91
CA ASP A 90 -18.11 -0.38 -21.81
C ASP A 90 -17.35 -0.69 -20.53
N GLY A 91 -16.31 0.08 -20.20
CA GLY A 91 -15.58 -0.09 -18.95
C GLY A 91 -16.45 0.20 -17.72
N TYR A 92 -17.32 1.21 -17.80
CA TYR A 92 -18.22 1.53 -16.69
C TYR A 92 -19.29 0.45 -16.47
N ARG A 93 -19.88 -0.09 -17.54
CA ARG A 93 -20.80 -1.23 -17.44
C ARG A 93 -20.12 -2.45 -16.85
N LEU A 94 -18.91 -2.76 -17.30
CA LEU A 94 -18.11 -3.86 -16.76
C LEU A 94 -17.89 -3.72 -15.24
N GLN A 95 -17.52 -2.55 -14.76
CA GLN A 95 -17.36 -2.30 -13.32
C GLN A 95 -18.67 -2.51 -12.56
N LEU A 96 -19.81 -2.05 -13.10
CA LEU A 96 -21.12 -2.24 -12.47
C LEU A 96 -21.54 -3.72 -12.47
N GLU A 97 -21.28 -4.47 -13.54
CA GLU A 97 -21.53 -5.91 -13.60
C GLU A 97 -20.71 -6.67 -12.54
N LEU A 98 -19.41 -6.32 -12.41
CA LEU A 98 -18.55 -6.94 -11.41
C LEU A 98 -18.96 -6.56 -9.98
N ALA A 99 -19.29 -5.30 -9.73
CA ALA A 99 -19.81 -4.86 -8.44
C ALA A 99 -21.08 -5.64 -8.08
N GLN A 100 -22.01 -5.79 -9.02
CA GLN A 100 -23.23 -6.58 -8.80
C GLN A 100 -22.94 -8.05 -8.50
N LYS A 101 -22.00 -8.68 -9.24
CA LYS A 101 -21.55 -10.05 -9.01
C LYS A 101 -21.03 -10.21 -7.58
N TRP A 102 -20.05 -9.40 -7.18
CA TRP A 102 -19.42 -9.47 -5.84
C TRP A 102 -20.39 -9.12 -4.71
N MET A 103 -21.35 -8.21 -4.94
CA MET A 103 -22.45 -7.95 -4.00
C MET A 103 -23.34 -9.18 -3.80
N SER A 104 -23.72 -9.84 -4.90
CA SER A 104 -24.57 -11.04 -4.84
C SER A 104 -23.91 -12.22 -4.14
N GLU A 105 -22.59 -12.26 -4.15
CA GLU A 105 -21.75 -13.24 -3.44
C GLU A 105 -21.46 -12.83 -1.98
N GLY A 106 -21.91 -11.65 -1.56
CA GLY A 106 -21.68 -11.12 -0.20
C GLY A 106 -20.25 -10.66 0.07
N LYS A 107 -19.44 -10.46 -0.97
CA LYS A 107 -18.02 -10.12 -0.86
C LYS A 107 -17.78 -8.62 -0.83
N LEU A 108 -18.69 -7.80 -1.29
CA LEU A 108 -18.61 -6.35 -1.19
C LEU A 108 -19.99 -5.72 -0.89
N THR A 109 -19.94 -4.50 -0.37
CA THR A 109 -21.13 -3.65 -0.16
C THR A 109 -20.93 -2.34 -0.92
N VAL A 110 -21.91 -1.95 -1.71
CA VAL A 110 -21.93 -0.63 -2.36
C VAL A 110 -22.70 0.34 -1.48
N GLU A 111 -22.03 1.40 -1.09
CA GLU A 111 -22.56 2.43 -0.19
C GLU A 111 -22.27 3.83 -0.75
N THR A 112 -23.02 4.82 -0.32
CA THR A 112 -22.61 6.20 -0.51
C THR A 112 -21.43 6.53 0.40
N LEU A 113 -20.57 7.46 0.03
CA LEU A 113 -19.45 7.91 0.88
C LEU A 113 -19.94 8.38 2.26
N GLY A 114 -21.13 8.99 2.33
CA GLY A 114 -21.72 9.40 3.59
C GLY A 114 -22.13 8.24 4.51
N GLU A 115 -22.61 7.14 3.94
CA GLU A 115 -22.93 5.92 4.68
C GLU A 115 -21.67 5.24 5.18
N THR A 116 -20.70 5.05 4.29
CA THR A 116 -19.39 4.50 4.64
C THR A 116 -18.73 5.31 5.76
N GLY A 117 -18.71 6.64 5.65
CA GLY A 117 -18.13 7.51 6.66
C GLY A 117 -18.83 7.41 8.02
N ARG A 118 -20.17 7.36 8.05
CA ARG A 118 -20.93 7.16 9.31
C ARG A 118 -20.67 5.80 9.94
N ARG A 119 -20.64 4.74 9.13
CA ARG A 119 -20.36 3.37 9.57
C ARG A 119 -18.95 3.29 10.15
N PHE A 120 -17.97 3.82 9.45
CA PHE A 120 -16.57 3.82 9.88
C PHE A 120 -16.38 4.57 11.21
N ARG A 121 -16.93 5.79 11.36
CA ARG A 121 -16.87 6.54 12.60
C ARG A 121 -17.53 5.84 13.78
N LYS A 122 -18.58 5.06 13.53
CA LYS A 122 -19.25 4.27 14.58
C LYS A 122 -18.39 3.09 15.01
N ALA A 123 -17.67 2.47 14.07
CA ALA A 123 -16.84 1.30 14.33
C ALA A 123 -15.49 1.67 14.95
N PHE A 124 -14.89 2.76 14.51
CA PHE A 124 -13.52 3.14 14.86
C PHE A 124 -13.44 4.57 15.38
N ARG A 125 -12.82 4.71 16.54
CA ARG A 125 -12.45 6.03 17.08
C ARG A 125 -11.17 6.54 16.39
N ASP A 126 -10.20 5.69 16.28
CA ASP A 126 -8.89 5.93 15.69
C ASP A 126 -8.79 5.21 14.34
N THR A 127 -7.91 5.65 13.46
CA THR A 127 -7.66 4.96 12.19
C THR A 127 -7.14 3.55 12.47
N PRO A 128 -7.89 2.50 12.11
CA PRO A 128 -7.45 1.14 12.35
C PRO A 128 -6.36 0.71 11.36
N PRO A 129 -5.60 -0.34 11.65
CA PRO A 129 -4.76 -0.99 10.66
C PRO A 129 -5.57 -1.47 9.45
N ALA A 130 -5.00 -1.32 8.27
CA ALA A 130 -5.58 -1.76 7.02
C ALA A 130 -4.50 -2.43 6.15
N ALA A 131 -4.91 -3.35 5.30
CA ALA A 131 -4.05 -4.01 4.34
C ALA A 131 -4.68 -4.01 2.94
N LEU A 132 -3.83 -4.03 1.93
CA LEU A 132 -4.19 -4.23 0.54
C LEU A 132 -3.14 -5.10 -0.11
N SER A 133 -3.55 -6.18 -0.76
CA SER A 133 -2.62 -7.16 -1.30
C SER A 133 -2.99 -7.57 -2.71
N ALA A 134 -1.98 -7.88 -3.51
CA ALA A 134 -2.13 -8.65 -4.73
C ALA A 134 -1.24 -9.89 -4.62
N LEU A 135 -1.87 -11.05 -4.54
CA LEU A 135 -1.21 -12.35 -4.43
C LEU A 135 -1.08 -13.04 -5.80
N THR A 136 -1.72 -12.49 -6.81
CA THR A 136 -1.55 -12.87 -8.21
C THR A 136 -1.19 -11.64 -9.03
N ASP A 137 -0.62 -11.86 -10.21
CA ASP A 137 -0.16 -10.80 -11.09
C ASP A 137 -0.89 -10.90 -12.43
N TRP A 138 -1.69 -9.89 -12.76
CA TRP A 138 -2.44 -9.83 -14.02
C TRP A 138 -1.54 -9.80 -15.25
N SER A 139 -0.29 -9.33 -15.12
CA SER A 139 0.67 -9.30 -16.23
C SER A 139 1.39 -10.63 -16.47
N GLY A 140 1.26 -11.59 -15.55
CA GLY A 140 1.91 -12.90 -15.64
C GLY A 140 3.39 -12.92 -15.23
N ASN A 141 3.95 -11.84 -14.69
CA ASN A 141 5.35 -11.76 -14.23
C ASN A 141 5.57 -12.41 -12.85
N GLY A 142 4.52 -12.93 -12.20
CA GLY A 142 4.61 -13.60 -10.91
C GLY A 142 4.90 -12.68 -9.72
N ILE A 143 4.71 -11.38 -9.89
CA ILE A 143 4.92 -10.38 -8.85
C ILE A 143 3.79 -10.45 -7.81
N ARG A 144 4.13 -10.19 -6.53
CA ARG A 144 3.17 -10.07 -5.45
C ARG A 144 3.48 -8.87 -4.60
N SER A 145 2.44 -8.27 -4.04
CA SER A 145 2.54 -7.03 -3.26
C SER A 145 1.63 -7.11 -2.05
N VAL A 146 2.16 -6.74 -0.88
CA VAL A 146 1.40 -6.65 0.37
C VAL A 146 1.63 -5.27 0.96
N TRP A 147 0.58 -4.46 1.00
CA TRP A 147 0.56 -3.17 1.67
C TRP A 147 -0.05 -3.32 3.06
N PHE A 148 0.60 -2.72 4.02
CA PHE A 148 0.08 -2.53 5.37
C PHE A 148 0.16 -1.06 5.74
N SER A 149 -0.85 -0.53 6.40
CA SER A 149 -0.89 0.86 6.86
C SER A 149 -1.65 0.96 8.18
N CYS A 150 -1.12 1.75 9.09
CA CYS A 150 -1.76 2.07 10.36
C CYS A 150 -1.54 3.55 10.72
N ARG A 151 -1.84 3.95 11.96
CA ARG A 151 -1.64 5.34 12.43
C ARG A 151 -0.18 5.78 12.47
N TYR A 152 0.74 4.84 12.63
CA TYR A 152 2.14 5.15 12.94
C TYR A 152 3.10 4.86 11.80
N TRP A 153 2.71 4.00 10.87
CA TRP A 153 3.57 3.64 9.75
C TRP A 153 2.78 2.99 8.61
N ARG A 154 3.41 2.94 7.47
CA ARG A 154 3.01 2.08 6.35
C ARG A 154 4.22 1.37 5.77
N GLY A 155 4.00 0.21 5.17
CA GLY A 155 5.02 -0.49 4.43
C GLY A 155 4.45 -1.26 3.27
N ASN A 156 5.29 -1.49 2.26
CA ASN A 156 5.00 -2.38 1.14
C ASN A 156 6.04 -3.49 1.07
N LEU A 157 5.59 -4.70 1.33
CA LEU A 157 6.35 -5.92 1.09
C LEU A 157 6.10 -6.39 -0.33
N PHE A 158 7.17 -6.69 -1.07
CA PHE A 158 7.12 -6.94 -2.49
C PHE A 158 7.92 -8.19 -2.84
N LEU A 159 7.33 -9.09 -3.61
CA LEU A 159 7.99 -10.29 -4.14
C LEU A 159 8.13 -10.16 -5.64
N ARG A 160 9.38 -10.22 -6.12
CA ARG A 160 9.72 -10.17 -7.55
C ARG A 160 10.94 -11.03 -7.81
N ASP A 161 10.89 -11.85 -8.84
CA ASP A 161 11.99 -12.71 -9.26
C ASP A 161 12.55 -13.60 -8.13
N GLY A 162 11.66 -14.07 -7.25
CA GLY A 162 12.01 -14.85 -6.08
C GLY A 162 12.63 -14.06 -4.92
N VAL A 163 12.80 -12.75 -5.04
CA VAL A 163 13.33 -11.89 -3.97
C VAL A 163 12.18 -11.22 -3.23
N LEU A 164 12.15 -11.38 -1.91
CA LEU A 164 11.20 -10.70 -1.03
C LEU A 164 11.86 -9.51 -0.35
N PHE A 165 11.27 -8.33 -0.50
CA PHE A 165 11.83 -7.09 0.04
C PHE A 165 10.78 -6.04 0.37
N PHE A 166 11.12 -5.10 1.25
CA PHE A 166 10.36 -3.86 1.42
C PHE A 166 10.84 -2.84 0.41
N ARG A 167 9.91 -2.24 -0.37
CA ARG A 167 10.20 -1.14 -1.31
C ARG A 167 9.67 0.22 -0.84
N ASP A 168 8.80 0.23 0.16
CA ASP A 168 8.23 1.43 0.77
C ASP A 168 8.12 1.20 2.27
N LEU A 169 8.63 2.13 3.06
CA LEU A 169 8.45 2.16 4.51
C LEU A 169 8.47 3.62 4.97
N PHE A 170 7.36 4.07 5.53
CA PHE A 170 7.20 5.42 6.04
C PHE A 170 6.71 5.39 7.46
N VAL A 171 7.26 6.25 8.29
CA VAL A 171 6.76 6.55 9.63
C VAL A 171 5.77 7.70 9.53
N PHE A 172 4.74 7.66 10.35
CA PHE A 172 3.81 8.76 10.53
C PHE A 172 3.97 9.35 11.94
N ASP A 173 4.11 10.66 12.00
CA ASP A 173 4.12 11.43 13.25
C ASP A 173 3.30 12.69 13.01
N ASP A 174 2.19 12.86 13.73
CA ASP A 174 1.28 13.99 13.53
C ASP A 174 1.82 15.31 14.10
N ARG A 175 3.01 15.30 14.73
CA ARG A 175 3.79 16.48 15.09
C ARG A 175 4.57 17.04 13.89
N TYR A 176 4.83 16.22 12.86
CA TYR A 176 5.38 16.69 11.59
C TYR A 176 4.24 17.24 10.74
N ARG A 177 4.10 18.56 10.77
CA ARG A 177 2.93 19.23 10.22
C ARG A 177 2.99 19.36 8.71
N GLU A 178 1.84 19.13 8.09
CA GLU A 178 1.64 19.37 6.66
C GLU A 178 1.88 20.86 6.33
N ARG A 179 2.80 21.17 5.43
CA ARG A 179 3.16 22.56 5.03
C ARG A 179 1.98 23.37 4.52
N TYR A 180 1.00 22.73 3.89
CA TYR A 180 -0.17 23.39 3.31
C TYR A 180 -1.28 23.70 4.32
N LEU A 181 -1.11 23.34 5.57
CA LEU A 181 -1.96 23.86 6.65
C LEU A 181 -1.65 25.34 6.94
N GLU A 182 -0.43 25.77 6.69
CA GLU A 182 0.04 27.15 6.99
C GLU A 182 0.20 27.98 5.71
N THR A 183 0.61 27.35 4.60
CA THR A 183 0.89 28.05 3.35
C THR A 183 0.13 27.42 2.20
N PRO A 184 -0.71 28.17 1.45
CA PRO A 184 -1.42 27.63 0.30
C PRO A 184 -0.46 27.03 -0.75
N CYS A 185 -0.80 25.90 -1.32
CA CYS A 185 -0.08 25.35 -2.47
C CYS A 185 -0.38 26.21 -3.71
N THR A 186 0.64 26.88 -4.22
CA THR A 186 0.55 27.71 -5.44
C THR A 186 1.22 27.05 -6.65
N ALA A 187 1.82 25.87 -6.48
CA ALA A 187 2.45 25.12 -7.55
C ALA A 187 1.46 24.13 -8.19
N TRP A 188 1.75 23.70 -9.41
CA TRP A 188 1.00 22.66 -10.11
C TRP A 188 1.16 21.26 -9.45
N SER A 189 2.27 21.04 -8.76
CA SER A 189 2.53 19.80 -8.03
C SER A 189 2.67 20.08 -6.53
N ALA A 190 1.95 19.33 -5.72
CA ALA A 190 2.07 19.39 -4.28
C ALA A 190 3.31 18.60 -3.80
N ILE A 191 3.96 19.11 -2.76
CA ILE A 191 4.96 18.37 -2.00
C ILE A 191 4.23 17.66 -0.86
N TYR A 192 4.40 16.36 -0.76
CA TYR A 192 3.81 15.58 0.33
C TYR A 192 4.78 15.50 1.50
N ASP A 193 4.32 15.92 2.66
CA ASP A 193 5.09 15.87 3.91
C ASP A 193 5.06 14.44 4.47
N ASN A 194 6.13 13.69 4.22
CA ASN A 194 6.29 12.31 4.61
C ASN A 194 7.61 12.12 5.36
N LEU A 195 7.65 11.12 6.25
CA LEU A 195 8.87 10.72 6.97
C LEU A 195 9.35 9.37 6.42
N PRO A 196 10.16 9.36 5.35
CA PRO A 196 10.59 8.14 4.69
C PRO A 196 11.67 7.43 5.49
N VAL A 197 11.51 6.12 5.69
CA VAL A 197 12.59 5.20 6.07
C VAL A 197 13.15 4.54 4.82
N LEU A 198 12.24 4.18 3.91
CA LEU A 198 12.55 3.58 2.63
C LEU A 198 11.58 4.14 1.59
N ASP A 199 12.11 4.78 0.57
CA ASP A 199 11.32 5.32 -0.54
C ASP A 199 12.00 4.97 -1.87
N ARG A 200 11.73 3.76 -2.37
CA ARG A 200 12.32 3.31 -3.64
C ARG A 200 11.94 4.20 -4.81
N ARG A 201 10.81 4.87 -4.75
CA ARG A 201 10.35 5.78 -5.79
C ARG A 201 11.27 6.99 -6.00
N ARG A 202 11.86 7.49 -4.89
CA ARG A 202 12.83 8.59 -4.92
C ARG A 202 14.25 8.13 -5.15
N CYS A 203 14.52 6.87 -4.86
CA CYS A 203 15.87 6.28 -4.93
C CYS A 203 16.20 5.67 -6.29
N ILE A 204 15.38 5.86 -7.31
CA ILE A 204 15.57 5.20 -8.61
C ILE A 204 16.66 5.93 -9.41
N THR A 205 17.92 5.58 -9.12
CA THR A 205 18.95 5.54 -10.14
C THR A 205 19.31 4.07 -10.38
N PRO A 206 19.80 3.68 -11.57
CA PRO A 206 20.22 2.30 -11.85
C PRO A 206 21.28 1.76 -10.88
N GLU A 207 21.88 2.64 -10.11
CA GLU A 207 23.05 2.40 -9.26
C GLU A 207 22.72 2.31 -7.77
N THR A 208 21.50 2.66 -7.35
CA THR A 208 21.10 2.62 -5.95
C THR A 208 19.98 1.61 -5.73
N ASN A 209 20.31 0.53 -5.09
CA ASN A 209 19.32 -0.44 -4.62
C ASN A 209 18.79 0.05 -3.28
N CYS A 210 17.56 0.58 -3.26
CA CYS A 210 16.89 1.03 -2.06
C CYS A 210 15.85 -0.01 -1.68
N ALA A 211 16.24 -0.97 -0.86
CA ALA A 211 15.37 -2.03 -0.42
C ALA A 211 15.87 -2.68 0.89
N TRP A 212 14.94 -3.16 1.69
CA TRP A 212 15.25 -4.07 2.79
C TRP A 212 14.90 -5.48 2.36
N SER A 213 15.89 -6.29 2.03
CA SER A 213 15.72 -7.57 1.36
C SER A 213 16.01 -8.74 2.28
N PHE A 214 15.16 -9.76 2.26
CA PHE A 214 15.39 -11.03 2.94
C PHE A 214 16.28 -11.93 2.07
N ALA A 215 17.23 -12.60 2.71
CA ALA A 215 18.12 -13.55 2.03
C ALA A 215 17.33 -14.78 1.52
N GLY A 216 17.85 -15.41 0.46
CA GLY A 216 17.26 -16.61 -0.14
C GLY A 216 16.22 -16.34 -1.19
N THR A 217 15.73 -17.42 -1.81
CA THR A 217 14.71 -17.36 -2.86
C THR A 217 13.35 -17.79 -2.31
N VAL A 218 12.33 -17.01 -2.60
CA VAL A 218 10.94 -17.22 -2.15
C VAL A 218 10.10 -17.76 -3.30
N ASP A 219 9.38 -18.85 -3.05
CA ASP A 219 8.44 -19.45 -4.00
C ASP A 219 7.05 -18.83 -3.88
N SER A 220 6.57 -18.67 -2.65
CA SER A 220 5.20 -18.20 -2.42
C SER A 220 5.04 -17.48 -1.11
N ILE A 221 3.99 -16.66 -1.05
CA ILE A 221 3.50 -16.03 0.17
C ILE A 221 2.00 -16.29 0.31
N SER A 222 1.54 -16.41 1.54
CA SER A 222 0.12 -16.46 1.91
C SER A 222 -0.17 -15.54 3.06
N LEU A 223 -1.43 -15.14 3.21
CA LEU A 223 -1.86 -14.15 4.20
C LEU A 223 -2.88 -14.74 5.18
N ALA A 224 -2.76 -14.34 6.43
CA ALA A 224 -3.78 -14.51 7.46
C ALA A 224 -3.95 -13.19 8.24
N GLN A 225 -5.14 -12.92 8.75
CA GLN A 225 -5.40 -11.73 9.56
C GLN A 225 -6.05 -12.10 10.88
N ASP A 226 -5.78 -11.28 11.89
CA ASP A 226 -6.54 -11.18 13.13
C ASP A 226 -7.09 -9.75 13.23
N GLU A 227 -8.37 -9.58 12.90
CA GLU A 227 -9.03 -8.27 12.92
C GLU A 227 -9.12 -7.69 14.33
N ALA A 228 -9.27 -8.54 15.35
CA ALA A 228 -9.38 -8.09 16.73
C ALA A 228 -8.03 -7.57 17.27
N ALA A 229 -6.95 -8.20 16.86
CA ALA A 229 -5.58 -7.75 17.19
C ALA A 229 -5.06 -6.68 16.22
N GLY A 230 -5.72 -6.47 15.07
CA GLY A 230 -5.25 -5.55 14.02
C GLY A 230 -3.93 -6.02 13.38
N THR A 231 -3.74 -7.34 13.25
CA THR A 231 -2.50 -7.91 12.74
C THR A 231 -2.69 -8.65 11.42
N LEU A 232 -1.68 -8.52 10.55
CA LEU A 232 -1.58 -9.26 9.30
C LEU A 232 -0.34 -10.14 9.35
N THR A 233 -0.50 -11.44 9.14
CA THR A 233 0.60 -12.40 9.07
C THR A 233 0.82 -12.82 7.62
N VAL A 234 2.05 -12.66 7.16
CA VAL A 234 2.55 -13.16 5.88
C VAL A 234 3.35 -14.42 6.15
N THR A 235 2.89 -15.55 5.66
CA THR A 235 3.65 -16.80 5.68
C THR A 235 4.41 -16.92 4.36
N VAL A 236 5.71 -17.14 4.47
CA VAL A 236 6.63 -17.21 3.33
C VAL A 236 7.13 -18.63 3.19
N SER A 237 7.04 -19.18 1.99
CA SER A 237 7.62 -20.46 1.61
C SER A 237 8.84 -20.22 0.72
N ALA A 238 10.01 -20.62 1.18
CA ALA A 238 11.25 -20.49 0.43
C ALA A 238 11.50 -21.69 -0.50
N ALA A 239 12.31 -21.49 -1.52
CA ALA A 239 12.62 -22.51 -2.54
C ALA A 239 13.38 -23.73 -1.97
N ASP A 240 14.07 -23.56 -0.84
CA ASP A 240 14.74 -24.64 -0.12
C ASP A 240 13.82 -25.46 0.80
N GLY A 241 12.51 -25.13 0.81
CA GLY A 241 11.49 -25.75 1.64
C GLY A 241 11.34 -25.15 3.03
N ALA A 242 12.14 -24.16 3.40
CA ALA A 242 11.96 -23.44 4.66
C ALA A 242 10.67 -22.62 4.64
N THR A 243 10.08 -22.46 5.83
CA THR A 243 8.89 -21.61 6.02
C THR A 243 9.15 -20.67 7.19
N TRP A 244 8.81 -19.42 7.02
CA TRP A 244 8.93 -18.38 8.03
C TRP A 244 7.78 -17.36 7.92
N THR A 245 7.65 -16.49 8.91
CA THR A 245 6.53 -15.55 8.97
C THR A 245 6.97 -14.12 9.24
N LEU A 246 6.20 -13.19 8.69
CA LEU A 246 6.20 -11.77 9.05
C LEU A 246 4.84 -11.41 9.62
N THR A 247 4.80 -10.78 10.77
CA THR A 247 3.57 -10.27 11.38
C THR A 247 3.64 -8.76 11.46
N PHE A 248 2.68 -8.09 10.83
CA PHE A 248 2.51 -6.64 10.84
C PHE A 248 1.49 -6.23 11.89
N SER A 249 1.79 -5.18 12.65
CA SER A 249 0.92 -4.58 13.65
C SER A 249 1.08 -3.06 13.68
N GLU A 250 0.34 -2.35 14.53
CA GLU A 250 0.55 -0.90 14.73
C GLU A 250 1.96 -0.56 15.27
N GLU A 251 2.58 -1.48 16.00
CA GLU A 251 3.91 -1.28 16.61
C GLU A 251 5.05 -1.50 15.63
N GLY A 252 4.77 -2.10 14.47
CA GLY A 252 5.76 -2.41 13.46
C GLY A 252 5.54 -3.79 12.84
N PHE A 253 6.65 -4.42 12.43
CA PHE A 253 6.62 -5.80 11.98
C PHE A 253 7.64 -6.64 12.75
N SER A 254 7.33 -7.91 12.91
CA SER A 254 8.23 -8.92 13.48
C SER A 254 8.40 -10.10 12.53
N ALA A 255 9.57 -10.71 12.53
CA ALA A 255 9.89 -11.88 11.71
C ALA A 255 10.22 -13.07 12.62
N GLN A 256 9.67 -14.25 12.29
CA GLN A 256 9.97 -15.50 13.01
C GLN A 256 10.56 -16.51 12.05
N ASN A 257 11.68 -17.12 12.43
CA ASN A 257 12.45 -18.06 11.61
C ASN A 257 12.89 -17.48 10.25
N ALA A 258 12.92 -16.15 10.13
CA ALA A 258 13.27 -15.48 8.88
C ALA A 258 14.79 -15.53 8.66
N PRO A 259 15.22 -15.53 7.38
CA PRO A 259 16.62 -15.37 7.03
C PRO A 259 17.10 -13.94 7.35
N GLU A 260 18.39 -13.71 7.12
CA GLU A 260 19.01 -12.40 7.30
C GLU A 260 18.29 -11.31 6.49
N LEU A 261 18.06 -10.15 7.11
CA LEU A 261 17.52 -8.97 6.49
C LEU A 261 18.65 -7.98 6.18
N THR A 262 18.91 -7.76 4.91
CA THR A 262 19.87 -6.76 4.43
C THR A 262 19.17 -5.42 4.26
N LEU A 263 19.75 -4.35 4.84
CA LEU A 263 19.21 -3.00 4.81
C LEU A 263 20.03 -2.15 3.83
N GLU A 264 19.40 -1.75 2.73
CA GLU A 264 19.97 -0.83 1.76
C GLU A 264 19.12 0.43 1.71
N PHE A 265 19.75 1.58 1.96
CA PHE A 265 19.11 2.90 1.93
C PHE A 265 19.47 3.60 0.63
N GLY A 266 18.54 4.35 0.06
CA GLY A 266 18.81 5.14 -1.14
C GLY A 266 19.48 6.44 -0.82
N SER A 267 20.13 7.02 -1.83
CA SER A 267 20.81 8.33 -1.69
C SER A 267 19.85 9.41 -1.17
N GLY A 268 20.24 10.07 -0.09
CA GLY A 268 19.45 11.11 0.58
C GLY A 268 18.47 10.61 1.64
N ASN A 269 18.47 9.31 1.92
CA ASN A 269 17.62 8.69 2.94
C ASN A 269 18.40 7.79 3.92
N ASP A 270 19.71 7.99 3.97
CA ASP A 270 20.55 7.28 4.93
C ASP A 270 20.21 7.72 6.37
N PRO A 271 20.24 6.78 7.34
CA PRO A 271 20.08 7.15 8.74
C PRO A 271 21.22 8.09 9.16
N VAL A 272 20.90 9.14 9.92
CA VAL A 272 21.90 10.10 10.44
C VAL A 272 22.72 9.49 11.57
N ALA A 273 22.17 8.47 12.25
CA ALA A 273 22.88 7.68 13.26
C ALA A 273 22.32 6.26 13.35
N VAL A 274 23.20 5.33 13.70
CA VAL A 274 22.85 3.94 14.03
C VAL A 274 23.30 3.67 15.46
N ASN A 275 22.35 3.52 16.38
CA ASN A 275 22.60 3.31 17.80
C ASN A 275 22.09 1.94 18.23
N GLY A 276 22.97 0.94 18.20
CA GLY A 276 22.57 -0.44 18.44
C GLY A 276 21.51 -0.89 17.44
N ASN A 277 20.29 -1.15 17.91
CA ASN A 277 19.17 -1.58 17.08
C ASN A 277 18.30 -0.40 16.58
N GLY A 278 18.69 0.84 16.84
CA GLY A 278 17.96 2.05 16.44
C GLY A 278 18.57 2.68 15.20
N LEU A 279 17.70 3.05 14.25
CA LEU A 279 18.03 3.86 13.10
C LEU A 279 17.40 5.24 13.30
N GLU A 280 18.23 6.28 13.36
CA GLU A 280 17.79 7.65 13.52
C GLU A 280 17.82 8.37 12.17
N PHE A 281 16.78 9.10 11.87
CA PHE A 281 16.61 9.87 10.64
C PHE A 281 16.32 11.33 10.95
N CYS A 282 16.58 12.20 9.98
CA CYS A 282 16.19 13.60 10.03
C CYS A 282 15.71 14.03 8.64
N HIS A 283 14.44 14.42 8.54
CA HIS A 283 13.85 14.89 7.29
C HIS A 283 13.38 16.33 7.46
N GLU A 284 13.93 17.24 6.65
CA GLU A 284 13.67 18.70 6.73
C GLU A 284 13.77 19.26 8.16
N GLY A 285 14.75 18.77 8.95
CA GLY A 285 14.99 19.20 10.32
C GLY A 285 14.12 18.49 11.37
N PHE A 286 13.21 17.61 10.98
CA PHE A 286 12.39 16.82 11.90
C PHE A 286 13.06 15.46 12.20
N PRO A 287 13.43 15.17 13.46
CA PRO A 287 14.04 13.91 13.84
C PRO A 287 12.98 12.83 14.05
N TYR A 288 13.24 11.63 13.58
CA TYR A 288 12.43 10.43 13.86
C TYR A 288 13.33 9.19 13.87
N ALA A 289 12.82 8.10 14.40
CA ALA A 289 13.60 6.88 14.52
C ALA A 289 12.74 5.64 14.32
N VAL A 290 13.37 4.57 13.84
CA VAL A 290 12.83 3.22 13.85
C VAL A 290 13.75 2.30 14.65
N ARG A 291 13.17 1.30 15.30
CA ARG A 291 13.92 0.32 16.05
C ARG A 291 13.76 -1.05 15.40
N ILE A 292 14.88 -1.72 15.15
CA ILE A 292 14.91 -3.09 14.67
C ILE A 292 15.17 -3.98 15.88
N THR A 293 14.19 -4.80 16.26
CA THR A 293 14.35 -5.82 17.29
C THR A 293 14.45 -7.18 16.62
N GLN A 294 15.56 -7.88 16.83
CA GLN A 294 15.60 -9.30 16.49
C GLN A 294 14.67 -10.04 17.46
N GLY A 295 13.65 -10.68 16.91
CA GLY A 295 12.85 -11.64 17.65
C GLY A 295 13.74 -12.81 18.08
N SER A 296 13.65 -13.19 19.33
CA SER A 296 14.30 -14.38 19.89
C SER A 296 13.65 -15.66 19.36
#